data_8ad0171ef94faa37229449d3f479ca4f
#
_entry.id   8ad0171ef94faa37229449d3f479ca4f
#
_cell.length_a   1.000
_cell.length_b   1.000
_cell.length_c   1.000
_cell.angle_alpha   90.00
_cell.angle_beta   90.00
_cell.angle_gamma   90.00
#
_symmetry.space_group_name_H-M   'P 1'
#
loop_
_entity.id
_entity.type
_entity.pdbx_description
1 polymer ?
#
loop_
_entity_poly.entity_id
_entity_poly.type
_entity_poly.pdbx_seq_one_letter_code
_entity_poly.pdbx_strand_id
1 'polypeptide(L)'
;MRDALAYPQPAAQYSDDALKQALADALLPQLASRLDDKDAWTQKLSGGEQQRLAIARVLLKKPAWIFADEATSALDEAAEKTLYEKLLAHVKTLHGGIVSIAHRPTAAAFHSRLWELEKLPPGGPVLYRLHESRPQQTL
;
A
#
# COMPACT_ATOMS: atom_id res chain seq x y z
N MET A 1 16.19 8.62 8.02
CA MET A 1 14.82 8.09 7.88
C MET A 1 13.82 9.13 7.36
N ARG A 2 13.83 10.38 7.82
CA ARG A 2 12.90 11.45 7.39
C ARG A 2 12.73 11.52 5.87
N ASP A 3 13.84 11.63 5.13
CA ASP A 3 13.79 11.75 3.67
C ASP A 3 13.26 10.47 3.00
N ALA A 4 13.59 9.30 3.55
CA ALA A 4 13.07 8.04 3.04
C ALA A 4 11.55 7.94 3.21
N LEU A 5 11.00 8.44 4.31
CA LEU A 5 9.56 8.46 4.58
C LEU A 5 8.83 9.54 3.78
N ALA A 6 9.40 10.74 3.69
CA ALA A 6 8.78 11.88 3.00
C ALA A 6 8.85 11.78 1.46
N TYR A 7 9.79 10.99 0.91
CA TYR A 7 10.00 10.89 -0.53
C TYR A 7 8.69 10.76 -1.35
N PRO A 8 8.55 11.46 -2.48
CA PRO A 8 9.49 12.37 -3.14
C PRO A 8 9.45 13.82 -2.62
N GLN A 9 8.68 14.13 -1.58
CA GLN A 9 8.58 15.47 -1.00
C GLN A 9 9.72 15.73 -0.01
N PRO A 10 10.14 17.00 0.19
CA PRO A 10 11.09 17.35 1.23
C PRO A 10 10.54 17.02 2.63
N ALA A 11 11.36 16.41 3.48
CA ALA A 11 10.95 16.05 4.84
C ALA A 11 10.53 17.26 5.69
N ALA A 12 11.08 18.44 5.39
CA ALA A 12 10.74 19.70 6.08
C ALA A 12 9.25 20.13 5.93
N GLN A 13 8.50 19.52 5.02
CA GLN A 13 7.05 19.77 4.87
C GLN A 13 6.22 19.07 5.95
N TYR A 14 6.80 18.16 6.72
CA TYR A 14 6.10 17.36 7.71
C TYR A 14 6.67 17.59 9.11
N SER A 15 5.78 17.67 10.09
CA SER A 15 6.20 17.71 11.50
C SER A 15 6.73 16.35 11.94
N ASP A 16 7.54 16.36 13.00
CA ASP A 16 8.05 15.13 13.62
C ASP A 16 6.91 14.21 14.05
N ASP A 17 5.84 14.77 14.61
CA ASP A 17 4.68 14.01 15.05
C ASP A 17 3.97 13.35 13.88
N ALA A 18 3.82 14.04 12.74
CA ALA A 18 3.23 13.45 11.53
C ALA A 18 4.09 12.30 10.99
N LEU A 19 5.42 12.45 10.96
CA LEU A 19 6.34 11.40 10.54
C LEU A 19 6.27 10.18 11.47
N LYS A 20 6.31 10.40 12.79
CA LYS A 20 6.21 9.33 13.80
C LYS A 20 4.86 8.62 13.72
N GLN A 21 3.78 9.36 13.57
CA GLN A 21 2.44 8.79 13.46
C GLN A 21 2.31 7.92 12.21
N ALA A 22 2.82 8.37 11.06
CA ALA A 22 2.79 7.58 9.82
C ALA A 22 3.56 6.26 9.96
N LEU A 23 4.72 6.27 10.64
CA LEU A 23 5.47 5.05 10.94
C LEU A 23 4.68 4.11 11.89
N ALA A 24 4.09 4.65 12.94
CA ALA A 24 3.28 3.85 13.87
C ALA A 24 2.06 3.24 13.19
N ASP A 25 1.36 4.01 12.36
CA ASP A 25 0.21 3.54 11.60
C ASP A 25 0.55 2.46 10.57
N ALA A 26 1.78 2.49 10.04
CA ALA A 26 2.30 1.47 9.16
C ALA A 26 2.99 0.30 9.89
N LEU A 27 2.78 0.15 11.20
CA LEU A 27 3.36 -0.91 12.03
C LEU A 27 4.90 -0.90 12.07
N LEU A 28 5.49 0.30 12.08
CA LEU A 28 6.94 0.54 12.17
C LEU A 28 7.29 1.50 13.33
N PRO A 29 6.70 1.36 14.54
CA PRO A 29 6.93 2.30 15.63
C PRO A 29 8.39 2.37 16.07
N GLN A 30 9.16 1.28 15.90
CA GLN A 30 10.59 1.20 16.23
C GLN A 30 11.44 2.17 15.41
N LEU A 31 10.99 2.60 14.22
CA LEU A 31 11.72 3.55 13.40
C LEU A 31 11.48 5.01 13.80
N ALA A 32 10.50 5.28 14.66
CA ALA A 32 10.19 6.63 15.12
C ALA A 32 11.35 7.30 15.90
N SER A 33 12.15 6.52 16.63
CA SER A 33 13.35 6.99 17.31
C SER A 33 14.55 7.20 16.38
N ARG A 34 14.46 6.78 15.14
CA ARG A 34 15.53 6.78 14.14
C ARG A 34 15.28 7.76 13.00
N LEU A 35 14.41 8.77 13.21
CA LEU A 35 14.05 9.74 12.18
C LEU A 35 15.28 10.47 11.61
N ASP A 36 16.24 10.81 12.45
CA ASP A 36 17.43 11.57 12.05
C ASP A 36 18.58 10.69 11.53
N ASP A 37 18.45 9.37 11.63
CA ASP A 37 19.46 8.46 11.12
C ASP A 37 19.53 8.54 9.59
N LYS A 38 20.77 8.64 9.09
CA LYS A 38 21.10 8.52 7.67
C LYS A 38 21.66 7.13 7.42
N ASP A 39 20.98 6.35 6.59
CA ASP A 39 21.37 4.97 6.35
C ASP A 39 20.89 4.47 4.97
N ALA A 40 21.45 3.36 4.50
CA ALA A 40 20.99 2.65 3.33
C ALA A 40 19.74 1.81 3.66
N TRP A 41 18.62 2.47 3.90
CA TRP A 41 17.38 1.84 4.40
C TRP A 41 16.89 0.69 3.53
N THR A 42 17.06 0.78 2.21
CA THR A 42 16.71 -0.31 1.28
C THR A 42 17.50 -1.59 1.50
N GLN A 43 18.68 -1.51 2.11
CA GLN A 43 19.51 -2.67 2.43
C GLN A 43 19.31 -3.16 3.87
N LYS A 44 18.88 -2.29 4.76
CA LYS A 44 18.73 -2.58 6.19
C LYS A 44 17.34 -3.06 6.58
N LEU A 45 16.32 -2.64 5.84
CA LEU A 45 14.95 -3.06 6.09
C LEU A 45 14.66 -4.40 5.39
N SER A 46 13.99 -5.30 6.08
CA SER A 46 13.40 -6.51 5.50
C SER A 46 12.38 -6.16 4.42
N GLY A 47 12.01 -7.11 3.55
CA GLY A 47 11.00 -6.89 2.52
C GLY A 47 9.66 -6.40 3.10
N GLY A 48 9.20 -6.99 4.20
CA GLY A 48 7.99 -6.56 4.88
C GLY A 48 8.10 -5.15 5.49
N GLU A 49 9.25 -4.77 6.04
CA GLU A 49 9.48 -3.42 6.54
C GLU A 49 9.54 -2.39 5.40
N GLN A 50 10.11 -2.75 4.24
CA GLN A 50 10.10 -1.89 3.06
C GLN A 50 8.68 -1.64 2.54
N GLN A 51 7.84 -2.68 2.50
CA GLN A 51 6.43 -2.56 2.13
C GLN A 51 5.67 -1.69 3.12
N ARG A 52 5.87 -1.89 4.43
CA ARG A 52 5.27 -1.04 5.48
C ARG A 52 5.75 0.41 5.38
N LEU A 53 7.02 0.65 5.05
CA LEU A 53 7.53 2.01 4.83
C LEU A 53 6.88 2.66 3.59
N ALA A 54 6.63 1.90 2.53
CA ALA A 54 5.89 2.41 1.37
C ALA A 54 4.46 2.80 1.76
N ILE A 55 3.78 2.00 2.57
CA ILE A 55 2.45 2.31 3.10
C ILE A 55 2.48 3.52 4.04
N ALA A 56 3.54 3.66 4.88
CA ALA A 56 3.72 4.84 5.72
C ALA A 56 3.80 6.13 4.89
N ARG A 57 4.46 6.10 3.73
CA ARG A 57 4.49 7.23 2.79
C ARG A 57 3.10 7.59 2.28
N VAL A 58 2.28 6.61 1.97
CA VAL A 58 0.89 6.82 1.53
C VAL A 58 0.07 7.46 2.66
N LEU A 59 0.14 6.91 3.87
CA LEU A 59 -0.57 7.43 5.04
C LEU A 59 -0.13 8.86 5.40
N LEU A 60 1.16 9.18 5.22
CA LEU A 60 1.68 10.53 5.45
C LEU A 60 1.14 11.53 4.42
N LYS A 61 1.08 11.15 3.15
CA LYS A 61 0.70 12.03 2.03
C LYS A 61 -0.79 12.16 1.82
N LYS A 62 -1.55 11.21 2.33
CA LYS A 62 -3.01 11.20 2.30
C LYS A 62 -3.61 11.37 0.89
N PRO A 63 -3.24 10.58 -0.12
CA PRO A 63 -3.83 10.67 -1.45
C PRO A 63 -5.27 10.15 -1.45
N ALA A 64 -6.12 10.67 -2.35
CA ALA A 64 -7.47 10.15 -2.54
C ALA A 64 -7.47 8.80 -3.28
N TRP A 65 -6.53 8.57 -4.19
CA TRP A 65 -6.40 7.34 -4.95
C TRP A 65 -5.06 6.67 -4.70
N ILE A 66 -5.11 5.35 -4.49
CA ILE A 66 -3.95 4.52 -4.21
C ILE A 66 -3.88 3.42 -5.27
N PHE A 67 -2.73 3.27 -5.91
CA PHE A 67 -2.42 2.16 -6.80
C PHE A 67 -1.35 1.31 -6.12
N ALA A 68 -1.69 0.07 -5.81
CA ALA A 68 -0.85 -0.87 -5.08
C ALA A 68 -0.52 -2.08 -5.95
N ASP A 69 0.76 -2.26 -6.24
CA ASP A 69 1.26 -3.44 -6.95
C ASP A 69 2.00 -4.33 -5.95
N GLU A 70 1.40 -5.47 -5.61
CA GLU A 70 1.88 -6.44 -4.62
C GLU A 70 2.35 -5.82 -3.29
N ALA A 71 1.72 -4.72 -2.86
CA ALA A 71 2.20 -3.88 -1.77
C ALA A 71 2.21 -4.55 -0.39
N THR A 72 1.57 -5.72 -0.26
CA THR A 72 1.47 -6.49 0.99
C THR A 72 1.98 -7.93 0.87
N SER A 73 2.64 -8.29 -0.23
CA SER A 73 3.07 -9.67 -0.53
C SER A 73 4.05 -10.26 0.48
N ALA A 74 4.85 -9.44 1.15
CA ALA A 74 5.81 -9.85 2.18
C ALA A 74 5.28 -9.72 3.61
N LEU A 75 3.99 -9.38 3.80
CA LEU A 75 3.36 -9.23 5.11
C LEU A 75 2.64 -10.51 5.52
N ASP A 76 2.49 -10.73 6.83
CA ASP A 76 1.53 -11.69 7.35
C ASP A 76 0.09 -11.18 7.22
N GLU A 77 -0.90 -12.07 7.34
CA GLU A 77 -2.31 -11.73 7.14
C GLU A 77 -2.83 -10.69 8.14
N ALA A 78 -2.34 -10.70 9.37
CA ALA A 78 -2.77 -9.76 10.41
C ALA A 78 -2.28 -8.33 10.10
N ALA A 79 -1.02 -8.19 9.67
CA ALA A 79 -0.45 -6.92 9.24
C ALA A 79 -1.13 -6.43 7.96
N GLU A 80 -1.34 -7.32 6.97
CA GLU A 80 -2.06 -7.01 5.73
C GLU A 80 -3.44 -6.44 6.03
N LYS A 81 -4.23 -7.14 6.86
CA LYS A 81 -5.58 -6.71 7.26
C LYS A 81 -5.55 -5.33 7.91
N THR A 82 -4.71 -5.15 8.91
CA THR A 82 -4.61 -3.88 9.64
C THR A 82 -4.28 -2.71 8.73
N LEU A 83 -3.37 -2.91 7.78
CA LEU A 83 -2.94 -1.87 6.87
C LEU A 83 -3.99 -1.55 5.79
N TYR A 84 -4.65 -2.56 5.22
CA TYR A 84 -5.77 -2.33 4.30
C TYR A 84 -6.93 -1.60 4.97
N GLU A 85 -7.29 -1.96 6.21
CA GLU A 85 -8.33 -1.25 6.96
C GLU A 85 -8.01 0.24 7.14
N LYS A 86 -6.76 0.58 7.47
CA LYS A 86 -6.30 1.97 7.58
C LYS A 86 -6.33 2.70 6.24
N LEU A 87 -5.85 2.09 5.17
CA LEU A 87 -5.85 2.68 3.84
C LEU A 87 -7.28 2.90 3.34
N LEU A 88 -8.17 1.92 3.53
CA LEU A 88 -9.59 2.04 3.16
C LEU A 88 -10.31 3.14 3.94
N ALA A 89 -10.10 3.21 5.26
CA ALA A 89 -10.66 4.29 6.07
C ALA A 89 -10.20 5.65 5.56
N HIS A 90 -8.92 5.77 5.19
CA HIS A 90 -8.37 7.01 4.65
C HIS A 90 -9.02 7.41 3.31
N VAL A 91 -8.98 6.54 2.28
CA VAL A 91 -9.52 6.88 0.95
C VAL A 91 -11.03 7.13 0.97
N LYS A 92 -11.75 6.46 1.89
CA LYS A 92 -13.19 6.67 2.08
C LYS A 92 -13.52 8.10 2.50
N THR A 93 -12.71 8.71 3.39
CA THR A 93 -12.91 10.10 3.81
C THR A 93 -12.73 11.11 2.68
N LEU A 94 -11.96 10.74 1.66
CA LEU A 94 -11.66 11.58 0.49
C LEU A 94 -12.49 11.21 -0.75
N HIS A 95 -13.48 10.32 -0.62
CA HIS A 95 -14.28 9.81 -1.74
C HIS A 95 -13.39 9.19 -2.86
N GLY A 96 -12.26 8.64 -2.48
CA GLY A 96 -11.30 8.00 -3.37
C GLY A 96 -11.41 6.47 -3.37
N GLY A 97 -10.33 5.80 -3.74
CA GLY A 97 -10.31 4.34 -3.78
C GLY A 97 -8.91 3.74 -3.83
N ILE A 98 -8.87 2.42 -3.72
CA ILE A 98 -7.66 1.62 -3.85
C ILE A 98 -7.82 0.69 -5.04
N VAL A 99 -6.84 0.67 -5.93
CA VAL A 99 -6.69 -0.31 -7.00
C VAL A 99 -5.46 -1.15 -6.68
N SER A 100 -5.64 -2.45 -6.53
CA SER A 100 -4.55 -3.37 -6.15
C SER A 100 -4.33 -4.44 -7.20
N ILE A 101 -3.05 -4.71 -7.49
CA ILE A 101 -2.62 -5.96 -8.11
C ILE A 101 -2.14 -6.85 -6.97
N ALA A 102 -2.81 -7.98 -6.77
CA ALA A 102 -2.49 -8.91 -5.69
C ALA A 102 -2.77 -10.35 -6.12
N HIS A 103 -1.95 -11.27 -5.67
CA HIS A 103 -2.10 -12.70 -5.91
C HIS A 103 -2.72 -13.45 -4.73
N ARG A 104 -2.79 -12.81 -3.56
CA ARG A 104 -3.35 -13.41 -2.36
C ARG A 104 -4.87 -13.27 -2.32
N PRO A 105 -5.62 -14.34 -2.05
CA PRO A 105 -7.07 -14.27 -1.88
C PRO A 105 -7.49 -13.33 -0.73
N THR A 106 -6.66 -13.21 0.32
CA THR A 106 -6.90 -12.32 1.46
C THR A 106 -7.04 -10.86 1.05
N ALA A 107 -6.27 -10.40 0.07
CA ALA A 107 -6.37 -9.04 -0.45
C ALA A 107 -7.72 -8.76 -1.15
N ALA A 108 -8.34 -9.77 -1.76
CA ALA A 108 -9.63 -9.62 -2.42
C ALA A 108 -10.76 -9.22 -1.46
N ALA A 109 -10.68 -9.62 -0.18
CA ALA A 109 -11.66 -9.30 0.84
C ALA A 109 -11.79 -7.78 1.11
N PHE A 110 -10.78 -6.99 0.76
CA PHE A 110 -10.75 -5.53 0.94
C PHE A 110 -11.26 -4.76 -0.27
N HIS A 111 -11.66 -5.45 -1.35
CA HIS A 111 -12.09 -4.83 -2.60
C HIS A 111 -13.55 -5.15 -2.92
N SER A 112 -14.25 -4.21 -3.52
CA SER A 112 -15.65 -4.37 -3.94
C SER A 112 -15.79 -4.86 -5.38
N ARG A 113 -14.71 -4.79 -6.16
CA ARG A 113 -14.66 -5.19 -7.57
C ARG A 113 -13.41 -6.02 -7.83
N LEU A 114 -13.53 -6.98 -8.72
CA LEU A 114 -12.41 -7.76 -9.24
C LEU A 114 -12.34 -7.55 -10.75
N TRP A 115 -11.17 -7.21 -11.24
CA TRP A 115 -10.88 -7.07 -12.66
C TRP A 115 -9.88 -8.12 -13.10
N GLU A 116 -10.28 -8.91 -14.08
CA GLU A 116 -9.47 -9.98 -14.66
C GLU A 116 -9.16 -9.68 -16.12
N LEU A 117 -7.89 -9.74 -16.49
CA LEU A 117 -7.42 -9.64 -17.86
C LEU A 117 -7.30 -11.02 -18.48
N GLU A 118 -8.26 -11.39 -19.32
CA GLU A 118 -8.22 -12.62 -20.12
C GLU A 118 -7.41 -12.38 -21.40
N LYS A 119 -6.41 -13.23 -21.63
CA LYS A 119 -5.68 -13.24 -22.89
C LYS A 119 -6.51 -13.92 -23.98
N LEU A 120 -6.75 -13.22 -25.06
CA LEU A 120 -7.51 -13.75 -26.21
C LEU A 120 -6.58 -14.50 -27.18
N PRO A 121 -7.16 -15.42 -28.03
CA PRO A 121 -6.39 -16.10 -29.06
C PRO A 121 -5.70 -15.12 -30.01
N PRO A 122 -4.49 -15.45 -30.49
CA PRO A 122 -3.76 -14.60 -31.43
C PRO A 122 -4.51 -14.48 -32.77
N GLY A 123 -4.42 -13.32 -33.41
CA GLY A 123 -5.01 -13.06 -34.73
C GLY A 123 -6.22 -12.12 -34.76
N GLY A 124 -6.73 -11.72 -33.61
CA GLY A 124 -7.79 -10.72 -33.50
C GLY A 124 -7.22 -9.28 -33.29
N PRO A 125 -8.07 -8.25 -33.44
CA PRO A 125 -7.69 -6.85 -33.24
C PRO A 125 -7.46 -6.51 -31.76
N VAL A 126 -7.88 -7.36 -30.82
CA VAL A 126 -7.76 -7.18 -29.38
C VAL A 126 -7.02 -8.36 -28.79
N LEU A 127 -5.98 -8.09 -28.00
CA LEU A 127 -5.15 -9.13 -27.39
C LEU A 127 -5.65 -9.59 -26.01
N TYR A 128 -6.39 -8.72 -25.30
CA TYR A 128 -6.90 -8.95 -23.96
C TYR A 128 -8.33 -8.44 -23.84
N ARG A 129 -9.10 -9.11 -23.00
CA ARG A 129 -10.44 -8.68 -22.58
C ARG A 129 -10.45 -8.46 -21.07
N LEU A 130 -11.06 -7.37 -20.63
CA LEU A 130 -11.29 -7.08 -19.22
C LEU A 130 -12.64 -7.66 -18.80
N HIS A 131 -12.63 -8.51 -17.78
CA HIS A 131 -13.82 -8.98 -17.08
C HIS A 131 -13.91 -8.29 -15.73
N GLU A 132 -15.10 -7.80 -15.41
CA GLU A 132 -15.40 -7.26 -14.08
C GLU A 132 -16.35 -8.21 -13.35
N SER A 133 -15.99 -8.55 -12.13
CA SER A 133 -16.80 -9.36 -11.23
C SER A 133 -16.73 -8.82 -9.80
N ARG A 134 -17.50 -9.41 -8.89
CA ARG A 134 -17.35 -9.15 -7.45
C ARG A 134 -16.50 -10.25 -6.84
N PRO A 135 -15.56 -9.94 -5.93
CA PRO A 135 -14.84 -10.95 -5.18
C PRO A 135 -15.84 -11.87 -4.47
N GLN A 136 -15.65 -13.17 -4.57
CA GLN A 136 -16.43 -14.12 -3.77
C GLN A 136 -16.03 -13.91 -2.30
N GLN A 137 -16.96 -13.47 -1.48
CA GLN A 137 -16.76 -13.47 -0.03
C GLN A 137 -16.78 -14.94 0.40
N THR A 138 -15.62 -15.49 0.69
CA THR A 138 -15.54 -16.78 1.36
C THR A 138 -16.07 -16.59 2.79
N LEU A 139 -17.20 -17.22 3.06
CA LEU A 139 -17.82 -17.28 4.39
C LEU A 139 -16.90 -18.01 5.36
#